data_26da37a9b089ff14b37ad6813f1bcfe7
#
_entry.id   26da37a9b089ff14b37ad6813f1bcfe7
#
_cell.length_a   1.000
_cell.length_b   1.000
_cell.length_c   1.000
_cell.angle_alpha   90.00
_cell.angle_beta   90.00
_cell.angle_gamma   90.00
#
_symmetry.space_group_name_H-M   'P 1'
#
loop_
_entity.id
_entity.type
_entity.pdbx_description
1 polymer ?
#
loop_
_entity_poly.entity_id
_entity_poly.type
_entity_poly.pdbx_seq_one_letter_code
_entity_poly.pdbx_strand_id
1 'polypeptide(L)'
;IKHFSGYPILSIQECIKIANIKSTQITDIAFNTKPSSNIFAKSLFFIKNFSLKKNQPIKRILKKINIKKKLQENFELNKNVKFHFVEHHLSHIASAFYPSGFKKANGLSIDGSGDFVTCAIAECENNLIKIKKKTFFPHSLGIFYHGMTQFLGFKNYGEEYKMMGLAAYGKPKYYEKIKKNLFIDKSNDLFKLNLEYFNHQKPGYKYITGDSLEIDQIYQKKLNDLFFDEINNENNYEEFKKNFACSVQKIYEFY
;
A
#
# COMPACT_ATOMS: atom_id res chain seq x y z
N ILE A 1 -8.01 6.29 -18.02
CA ILE A 1 -8.02 4.83 -17.76
C ILE A 1 -7.65 4.65 -16.29
N LYS A 2 -8.54 4.02 -15.53
CA LYS A 2 -8.32 3.72 -14.11
C LYS A 2 -7.22 2.65 -13.97
N HIS A 3 -6.27 2.86 -13.05
CA HIS A 3 -5.16 1.94 -12.77
C HIS A 3 -4.17 1.70 -13.94
N PHE A 4 -4.01 2.66 -14.83
CA PHE A 4 -2.99 2.58 -15.88
C PHE A 4 -1.57 2.53 -15.30
N SER A 5 -0.80 1.52 -15.68
CA SER A 5 0.59 1.32 -15.24
C SER A 5 1.57 1.92 -16.23
N GLY A 6 1.57 3.23 -16.37
CA GLY A 6 2.45 3.93 -17.29
C GLY A 6 2.99 5.22 -16.69
N TYR A 7 3.88 5.86 -17.42
CA TYR A 7 4.32 7.19 -17.07
C TYR A 7 3.23 8.20 -17.47
N PRO A 8 2.77 9.12 -16.59
CA PRO A 8 1.58 9.95 -16.82
C PRO A 8 1.87 11.17 -17.71
N ILE A 9 2.46 10.97 -18.89
CA ILE A 9 2.88 12.06 -19.81
C ILE A 9 1.69 12.95 -20.17
N LEU A 10 0.56 12.34 -20.59
CA LEU A 10 -0.63 13.10 -21.01
C LEU A 10 -1.21 13.92 -19.84
N SER A 11 -1.22 13.37 -18.62
CA SER A 11 -1.70 14.12 -17.45
C SER A 11 -0.77 15.29 -17.12
N ILE A 12 0.54 15.11 -17.24
CA ILE A 12 1.52 16.19 -17.03
C ILE A 12 1.33 17.28 -18.09
N GLN A 13 1.16 16.90 -19.36
CA GLN A 13 0.89 17.84 -20.45
C GLN A 13 -0.38 18.66 -20.19
N GLU A 14 -1.45 18.02 -19.77
CA GLU A 14 -2.70 18.70 -19.47
C GLU A 14 -2.57 19.65 -18.26
N CYS A 15 -1.85 19.25 -17.20
CA CYS A 15 -1.57 20.13 -16.06
C CYS A 15 -0.78 21.38 -16.49
N ILE A 16 0.25 21.23 -17.34
CA ILE A 16 1.05 22.34 -17.88
C ILE A 16 0.16 23.27 -18.70
N LYS A 17 -0.72 22.72 -19.54
CA LYS A 17 -1.67 23.46 -20.34
C LYS A 17 -2.68 24.24 -19.48
N ILE A 18 -3.30 23.59 -18.47
CA ILE A 18 -4.24 24.23 -17.54
C ILE A 18 -3.56 25.36 -16.77
N ALA A 19 -2.31 25.16 -16.34
CA ALA A 19 -1.52 26.18 -15.66
C ALA A 19 -1.09 27.34 -16.59
N ASN A 20 -1.29 27.19 -17.91
CA ASN A 20 -0.87 28.14 -18.94
C ASN A 20 0.61 28.55 -18.83
N ILE A 21 1.49 27.57 -18.61
CA ILE A 21 2.94 27.75 -18.51
C ILE A 21 3.68 26.92 -19.55
N LYS A 22 4.95 27.26 -19.79
CA LYS A 22 5.87 26.40 -20.55
C LYS A 22 6.58 25.43 -19.61
N SER A 23 6.91 24.23 -20.07
CA SER A 23 7.66 23.23 -19.27
C SER A 23 9.04 23.77 -18.82
N THR A 24 9.63 24.69 -19.56
CA THR A 24 10.89 25.40 -19.21
C THR A 24 10.77 26.33 -18.02
N GLN A 25 9.54 26.71 -17.61
CA GLN A 25 9.29 27.55 -16.43
C GLN A 25 9.20 26.74 -15.12
N ILE A 26 9.17 25.40 -15.23
CA ILE A 26 9.16 24.53 -14.05
C ILE A 26 10.52 24.59 -13.36
N THR A 27 10.53 24.98 -12.09
CA THR A 27 11.75 25.12 -11.28
C THR A 27 12.00 23.89 -10.41
N ASP A 28 10.92 23.23 -9.95
CA ASP A 28 10.97 22.13 -9.00
C ASP A 28 10.01 21.00 -9.41
N ILE A 29 10.49 19.76 -9.32
CA ILE A 29 9.70 18.56 -9.58
C ILE A 29 9.83 17.62 -8.38
N ALA A 30 8.70 17.30 -7.74
CA ALA A 30 8.66 16.40 -6.59
C ALA A 30 8.08 15.03 -6.95
N PHE A 31 8.70 13.98 -6.41
CA PHE A 31 8.22 12.61 -6.50
C PHE A 31 7.89 12.07 -5.10
N ASN A 32 6.76 11.43 -4.97
CA ASN A 32 6.32 10.76 -3.74
C ASN A 32 6.99 9.39 -3.53
N THR A 33 8.26 9.26 -3.88
CA THR A 33 9.06 8.06 -3.66
C THR A 33 10.51 8.43 -3.48
N LYS A 34 11.19 7.79 -2.52
CA LYS A 34 12.62 7.94 -2.27
C LYS A 34 13.29 6.56 -2.28
N PRO A 35 13.79 6.08 -3.42
CA PRO A 35 14.35 4.72 -3.56
C PRO A 35 15.47 4.40 -2.55
N SER A 36 16.23 5.41 -2.13
CA SER A 36 17.31 5.31 -1.14
C SER A 36 16.82 5.27 0.32
N SER A 37 15.51 5.43 0.58
CA SER A 37 14.99 5.36 1.95
C SER A 37 14.92 3.92 2.47
N ASN A 38 14.98 3.77 3.80
CA ASN A 38 14.75 2.50 4.50
C ASN A 38 15.66 1.33 4.03
N ILE A 39 16.90 1.62 3.61
CA ILE A 39 17.85 0.64 3.05
C ILE A 39 18.11 -0.50 4.04
N PHE A 40 18.27 -0.19 5.33
CA PHE A 40 18.52 -1.20 6.36
C PHE A 40 17.38 -2.22 6.47
N ALA A 41 16.13 -1.76 6.53
CA ALA A 41 14.96 -2.64 6.58
C ALA A 41 14.83 -3.48 5.30
N LYS A 42 15.10 -2.89 4.13
CA LYS A 42 15.14 -3.60 2.85
C LYS A 42 16.19 -4.70 2.85
N SER A 43 17.41 -4.39 3.29
CA SER A 43 18.54 -5.34 3.33
C SER A 43 18.25 -6.51 4.28
N LEU A 44 17.74 -6.25 5.48
CA LEU A 44 17.35 -7.31 6.43
C LEU A 44 16.28 -8.24 5.84
N PHE A 45 15.28 -7.67 5.15
CA PHE A 45 14.26 -8.49 4.50
C PHE A 45 14.84 -9.35 3.40
N PHE A 46 15.73 -8.80 2.55
CA PHE A 46 16.38 -9.57 1.48
C PHE A 46 17.28 -10.67 2.03
N ILE A 47 18.05 -10.42 3.08
CA ILE A 47 18.91 -11.44 3.71
C ILE A 47 18.06 -12.59 4.25
N LYS A 48 16.95 -12.30 4.93
CA LYS A 48 16.04 -13.31 5.51
C LYS A 48 15.27 -14.12 4.45
N ASN A 49 15.00 -13.53 3.29
CA ASN A 49 14.18 -14.12 2.23
C ASN A 49 15.00 -14.42 0.96
N PHE A 50 16.32 -14.58 1.09
CA PHE A 50 17.23 -14.75 -0.02
C PHE A 50 17.01 -16.09 -0.74
N SER A 51 16.17 -16.05 -1.77
CA SER A 51 16.08 -17.08 -2.80
C SER A 51 16.64 -16.50 -4.09
N LEU A 52 17.76 -17.03 -4.54
CA LEU A 52 18.61 -16.57 -5.64
C LEU A 52 17.93 -16.48 -7.03
N LYS A 53 16.63 -16.77 -7.16
CA LYS A 53 16.03 -17.06 -8.47
C LYS A 53 15.19 -15.98 -9.16
N LYS A 54 14.98 -14.77 -8.62
CA LYS A 54 14.22 -13.75 -9.40
C LYS A 54 14.62 -12.29 -9.10
N ASN A 55 15.20 -11.63 -10.12
CA ASN A 55 15.61 -10.20 -10.18
C ASN A 55 14.45 -9.17 -10.16
N GLN A 56 13.26 -9.49 -9.68
CA GLN A 56 12.09 -8.60 -9.67
C GLN A 56 12.26 -7.30 -8.84
N PRO A 57 12.87 -7.35 -7.63
CA PRO A 57 13.06 -6.13 -6.84
C PRO A 57 14.02 -5.14 -7.50
N ILE A 58 15.10 -5.65 -8.12
CA ILE A 58 16.10 -4.82 -8.80
C ILE A 58 15.48 -4.10 -9.99
N LYS A 59 14.67 -4.77 -10.80
CA LYS A 59 13.96 -4.15 -11.93
C LYS A 59 13.02 -3.01 -11.49
N ARG A 60 12.37 -3.14 -10.32
CA ARG A 60 11.50 -2.08 -9.76
C ARG A 60 12.30 -0.86 -9.32
N ILE A 61 13.46 -1.08 -8.69
CA ILE A 61 14.38 0.02 -8.29
C ILE A 61 14.89 0.73 -9.54
N LEU A 62 15.34 0.00 -10.55
CA LEU A 62 15.83 0.56 -11.81
C LEU A 62 14.73 1.34 -12.56
N LYS A 63 13.47 0.88 -12.58
CA LYS A 63 12.35 1.65 -13.14
C LYS A 63 12.15 2.99 -12.43
N LYS A 64 12.29 3.04 -11.10
CA LYS A 64 12.16 4.30 -10.33
C LYS A 64 13.32 5.28 -10.57
N ILE A 65 14.53 4.78 -10.79
CA ILE A 65 15.71 5.61 -11.08
C ILE A 65 15.58 6.29 -12.47
N ASN A 66 14.94 5.66 -13.43
CA ASN A 66 14.75 6.19 -14.79
C ASN A 66 13.67 7.29 -14.94
N ILE A 67 12.94 7.64 -13.85
CA ILE A 67 11.86 8.65 -13.92
C ILE A 67 12.40 10.01 -14.38
N LYS A 68 13.55 10.45 -13.85
CA LYS A 68 14.19 11.72 -14.24
C LYS A 68 14.50 11.76 -15.72
N LYS A 69 15.11 10.70 -16.24
CA LYS A 69 15.48 10.58 -17.66
C LYS A 69 14.23 10.62 -18.54
N LYS A 70 13.16 9.91 -18.18
CA LYS A 70 11.90 9.91 -18.92
C LYS A 70 11.23 11.28 -18.97
N LEU A 71 11.30 12.08 -17.89
CA LEU A 71 10.82 13.46 -17.91
C LEU A 71 11.61 14.31 -18.90
N GLN A 72 12.92 14.23 -18.86
CA GLN A 72 13.81 14.99 -19.74
C GLN A 72 13.67 14.60 -21.21
N GLU A 73 13.31 13.34 -21.50
CA GLU A 73 13.03 12.86 -22.86
C GLU A 73 11.70 13.36 -23.44
N ASN A 74 10.71 13.67 -22.59
CA ASN A 74 9.36 14.04 -23.01
C ASN A 74 9.03 15.53 -22.85
N PHE A 75 9.83 16.26 -22.07
CA PHE A 75 9.62 17.68 -21.80
C PHE A 75 10.94 18.45 -21.86
N GLU A 76 10.90 19.58 -22.53
CA GLU A 76 12.00 20.56 -22.47
C GLU A 76 11.97 21.22 -21.09
N LEU A 77 12.84 20.76 -20.20
CA LEU A 77 12.93 21.28 -18.83
C LEU A 77 14.04 22.32 -18.71
N ASN A 78 13.87 23.24 -17.76
CA ASN A 78 14.92 24.16 -17.38
C ASN A 78 16.20 23.41 -16.97
N LYS A 79 17.38 23.88 -17.39
CA LYS A 79 18.69 23.27 -17.03
C LYS A 79 18.91 23.21 -15.52
N ASN A 80 18.33 24.16 -14.77
CA ASN A 80 18.45 24.29 -13.32
C ASN A 80 17.28 23.66 -12.55
N VAL A 81 16.39 22.85 -13.21
CA VAL A 81 15.27 22.21 -12.54
C VAL A 81 15.74 21.28 -11.41
N LYS A 82 15.17 21.47 -10.23
CA LYS A 82 15.48 20.66 -9.05
C LYS A 82 14.53 19.47 -8.95
N PHE A 83 15.07 18.31 -8.63
CA PHE A 83 14.31 17.07 -8.45
C PHE A 83 14.31 16.69 -6.97
N HIS A 84 13.10 16.54 -6.38
CA HIS A 84 12.89 16.22 -4.98
C HIS A 84 12.29 14.82 -4.87
N PHE A 85 12.98 13.94 -4.16
CA PHE A 85 12.48 12.58 -3.88
C PHE A 85 12.03 12.54 -2.41
N VAL A 86 10.72 12.55 -2.19
CA VAL A 86 10.11 12.54 -0.86
C VAL A 86 9.69 11.12 -0.52
N GLU A 87 9.96 10.70 0.71
CA GLU A 87 9.56 9.38 1.19
C GLU A 87 8.03 9.24 1.16
N HIS A 88 7.54 8.07 0.71
CA HIS A 88 6.15 7.85 0.34
C HIS A 88 5.15 8.21 1.46
N HIS A 89 5.34 7.66 2.66
CA HIS A 89 4.43 7.92 3.79
C HIS A 89 4.56 9.35 4.33
N LEU A 90 5.74 9.97 4.20
CA LEU A 90 5.91 11.39 4.50
C LEU A 90 5.08 12.24 3.53
N SER A 91 5.03 11.86 2.25
CA SER A 91 4.19 12.55 1.25
C SER A 91 2.70 12.43 1.56
N HIS A 92 2.24 11.25 2.01
CA HIS A 92 0.85 11.07 2.45
C HIS A 92 0.49 11.96 3.63
N ILE A 93 1.32 11.97 4.68
CA ILE A 93 1.07 12.79 5.86
C ILE A 93 1.13 14.28 5.51
N ALA A 94 2.09 14.70 4.68
CA ALA A 94 2.22 16.09 4.24
C ALA A 94 0.99 16.55 3.43
N SER A 95 0.46 15.69 2.54
CA SER A 95 -0.72 16.01 1.73
C SER A 95 -2.00 16.20 2.55
N ALA A 96 -2.07 15.62 3.74
CA ALA A 96 -3.18 15.81 4.66
C ALA A 96 -2.93 16.98 5.64
N PHE A 97 -1.72 17.06 6.22
CA PHE A 97 -1.41 18.01 7.28
C PHE A 97 -1.32 19.46 6.77
N TYR A 98 -0.57 19.71 5.71
CA TYR A 98 -0.37 21.09 5.27
C TYR A 98 -1.64 21.82 4.82
N PRO A 99 -2.60 21.20 4.10
CA PRO A 99 -3.87 21.88 3.76
C PRO A 99 -4.89 21.86 4.90
N SER A 100 -4.67 21.13 6.01
CA SER A 100 -5.66 20.99 7.09
C SER A 100 -5.87 22.26 7.92
N GLY A 101 -4.94 23.20 7.88
CA GLY A 101 -4.93 24.39 8.77
C GLY A 101 -4.50 24.12 10.21
N PHE A 102 -4.22 22.88 10.61
CA PHE A 102 -3.73 22.57 11.95
C PHE A 102 -2.28 23.05 12.14
N LYS A 103 -2.02 23.74 13.25
CA LYS A 103 -0.65 24.09 13.66
C LYS A 103 0.08 22.91 14.30
N LYS A 104 -0.67 21.98 14.93
CA LYS A 104 -0.15 20.79 15.58
C LYS A 104 -1.15 19.64 15.41
N ALA A 105 -0.65 18.46 15.02
CA ALA A 105 -1.46 17.26 14.87
C ALA A 105 -0.60 16.00 14.95
N ASN A 106 -1.23 14.86 15.23
CA ASN A 106 -0.65 13.56 14.94
C ASN A 106 -1.02 13.15 13.52
N GLY A 107 -0.03 12.70 12.75
CA GLY A 107 -0.21 12.19 11.39
C GLY A 107 -0.19 10.66 11.38
N LEU A 108 -1.15 10.06 10.70
CA LEU A 108 -1.20 8.61 10.44
C LEU A 108 -1.26 8.39 8.93
N SER A 109 -0.46 7.46 8.43
CA SER A 109 -0.50 7.00 7.05
C SER A 109 -0.51 5.48 7.02
N ILE A 110 -1.53 4.90 6.38
CA ILE A 110 -1.69 3.46 6.17
C ILE A 110 -1.85 3.21 4.68
N ASP A 111 -1.05 2.27 4.14
CA ASP A 111 -1.05 1.93 2.71
C ASP A 111 -0.73 0.43 2.50
N GLY A 112 -0.83 -0.03 1.27
CA GLY A 112 -0.34 -1.34 0.88
C GLY A 112 1.17 -1.45 1.07
N SER A 113 1.94 -0.61 0.40
CA SER A 113 3.39 -0.43 0.60
C SER A 113 3.93 0.71 -0.27
N GLY A 114 4.67 1.64 0.34
CA GLY A 114 5.45 2.68 -0.34
C GLY A 114 6.84 2.84 0.27
N ASP A 115 7.88 2.79 -0.57
CA ASP A 115 9.29 2.84 -0.14
C ASP A 115 9.66 1.82 0.97
N PHE A 116 8.97 0.65 0.95
CA PHE A 116 9.12 -0.45 1.91
C PHE A 116 8.43 -0.24 3.26
N VAL A 117 7.75 0.88 3.45
CA VAL A 117 6.90 1.18 4.61
C VAL A 117 5.45 0.90 4.26
N THR A 118 4.66 0.49 5.23
CA THR A 118 3.22 0.14 5.08
C THR A 118 2.33 0.95 6.02
N CYS A 119 2.91 1.45 7.10
CA CYS A 119 2.25 2.34 8.04
C CYS A 119 3.28 3.28 8.67
N ALA A 120 2.91 4.53 8.91
CA ALA A 120 3.74 5.50 9.60
C ALA A 120 2.90 6.37 10.53
N ILE A 121 3.44 6.66 11.72
CA ILE A 121 2.91 7.65 12.66
C ILE A 121 3.90 8.80 12.76
N ALA A 122 3.40 10.01 12.76
CA ALA A 122 4.20 11.24 12.85
C ALA A 122 3.61 12.23 13.86
N GLU A 123 4.48 13.06 14.40
CA GLU A 123 4.12 14.33 15.02
C GLU A 123 4.32 15.44 13.98
N CYS A 124 3.29 16.24 13.80
CA CYS A 124 3.28 17.36 12.87
C CYS A 124 3.14 18.66 13.68
N GLU A 125 4.03 19.61 13.46
CA GLU A 125 3.97 20.91 14.12
C GLU A 125 4.53 22.01 13.23
N ASN A 126 3.71 23.01 12.93
CA ASN A 126 4.00 24.10 11.98
C ASN A 126 4.42 23.53 10.60
N ASN A 127 5.68 23.71 10.19
CA ASN A 127 6.21 23.20 8.91
C ASN A 127 7.01 21.90 9.06
N LEU A 128 7.00 21.26 10.24
CA LEU A 128 7.76 20.06 10.52
C LEU A 128 6.88 18.84 10.64
N ILE A 129 7.27 17.77 9.98
CA ILE A 129 6.69 16.44 10.12
C ILE A 129 7.78 15.49 10.59
N LYS A 130 7.65 14.98 11.81
CA LYS A 130 8.61 14.07 12.43
C LYS A 130 8.02 12.67 12.52
N ILE A 131 8.47 11.75 11.66
CA ILE A 131 8.06 10.34 11.74
C ILE A 131 8.56 9.74 13.06
N LYS A 132 7.66 9.16 13.84
CA LYS A 132 7.93 8.55 15.16
C LYS A 132 8.03 7.05 15.08
N LYS A 133 7.18 6.41 14.27
CA LYS A 133 7.11 4.96 14.16
C LYS A 133 6.74 4.55 12.75
N LYS A 134 7.28 3.42 12.29
CA LYS A 134 7.00 2.81 10.98
C LYS A 134 6.75 1.32 11.14
N THR A 135 5.82 0.80 10.35
CA THR A 135 5.74 -0.63 10.06
C THR A 135 6.24 -0.88 8.65
N PHE A 136 6.99 -1.96 8.48
CA PHE A 136 7.64 -2.29 7.22
C PHE A 136 6.98 -3.50 6.56
N PHE A 137 7.08 -3.54 5.24
CA PHE A 137 6.77 -4.75 4.48
C PHE A 137 7.55 -5.96 5.05
N PRO A 138 6.92 -7.13 5.22
CA PRO A 138 5.65 -7.56 4.64
C PRO A 138 4.39 -7.33 5.52
N HIS A 139 4.52 -6.72 6.69
CA HIS A 139 3.40 -6.45 7.57
C HIS A 139 2.65 -5.20 7.07
N SER A 140 1.42 -5.38 6.56
CA SER A 140 0.61 -4.30 5.96
C SER A 140 -0.87 -4.51 6.20
N LEU A 141 -1.54 -3.50 6.77
CA LEU A 141 -3.01 -3.51 6.91
C LEU A 141 -3.70 -3.37 5.56
N GLY A 142 -3.14 -2.62 4.63
CA GLY A 142 -3.70 -2.51 3.27
C GLY A 142 -3.66 -3.85 2.53
N ILE A 143 -2.52 -4.58 2.59
CA ILE A 143 -2.41 -5.92 1.99
C ILE A 143 -3.30 -6.94 2.73
N PHE A 144 -3.39 -6.87 4.06
CA PHE A 144 -4.33 -7.67 4.83
C PHE A 144 -5.76 -7.45 4.33
N TYR A 145 -6.21 -6.21 4.25
CA TYR A 145 -7.56 -5.86 3.82
C TYR A 145 -7.85 -6.35 2.39
N HIS A 146 -6.90 -6.14 1.46
CA HIS A 146 -7.01 -6.64 0.09
C HIS A 146 -7.08 -8.18 0.03
N GLY A 147 -6.24 -8.88 0.81
CA GLY A 147 -6.26 -10.34 0.89
C GLY A 147 -7.59 -10.89 1.41
N MET A 148 -8.21 -10.23 2.39
CA MET A 148 -9.54 -10.59 2.90
C MET A 148 -10.64 -10.25 1.89
N THR A 149 -10.47 -9.18 1.11
CA THR A 149 -11.35 -8.83 -0.02
C THR A 149 -11.33 -9.93 -1.09
N GLN A 150 -10.13 -10.41 -1.46
CA GLN A 150 -9.99 -11.54 -2.38
C GLN A 150 -10.61 -12.84 -1.82
N PHE A 151 -10.47 -13.09 -0.52
CA PHE A 151 -11.05 -14.26 0.16
C PHE A 151 -12.58 -14.29 0.06
N LEU A 152 -13.24 -13.14 0.10
CA LEU A 152 -14.69 -13.01 -0.13
C LEU A 152 -15.10 -13.11 -1.60
N GLY A 153 -14.17 -13.34 -2.52
CA GLY A 153 -14.43 -13.51 -3.95
C GLY A 153 -14.28 -12.24 -4.79
N PHE A 154 -13.94 -11.09 -4.23
CA PHE A 154 -13.67 -9.84 -4.95
C PHE A 154 -12.20 -9.82 -5.39
N LYS A 155 -11.91 -10.31 -6.59
CA LYS A 155 -10.53 -10.62 -7.03
C LYS A 155 -9.79 -9.47 -7.67
N ASN A 156 -10.50 -8.42 -8.12
CA ASN A 156 -9.86 -7.34 -8.85
C ASN A 156 -9.25 -6.32 -7.90
N TYR A 157 -8.16 -5.70 -8.33
CA TYR A 157 -7.54 -4.61 -7.60
C TYR A 157 -8.48 -3.40 -7.50
N GLY A 158 -8.61 -2.84 -6.29
CA GLY A 158 -9.48 -1.70 -6.03
C GLY A 158 -10.94 -2.08 -5.73
N GLU A 159 -11.25 -3.36 -5.49
CA GLU A 159 -12.58 -3.83 -5.07
C GLU A 159 -12.78 -3.83 -3.55
N GLU A 160 -11.85 -3.31 -2.77
CA GLU A 160 -11.90 -3.23 -1.31
C GLU A 160 -13.16 -2.50 -0.81
N TYR A 161 -13.63 -1.52 -1.57
CA TYR A 161 -14.87 -0.80 -1.26
C TYR A 161 -16.11 -1.71 -1.22
N LYS A 162 -16.11 -2.83 -1.96
CA LYS A 162 -17.21 -3.80 -1.94
C LYS A 162 -17.27 -4.54 -0.60
N MET A 163 -16.10 -4.95 -0.07
CA MET A 163 -16.02 -5.55 1.25
C MET A 163 -16.39 -4.54 2.33
N MET A 164 -15.91 -3.31 2.23
CA MET A 164 -16.26 -2.21 3.14
C MET A 164 -17.77 -1.96 3.16
N GLY A 165 -18.42 -1.88 1.99
CA GLY A 165 -19.88 -1.75 1.91
C GLY A 165 -20.62 -2.95 2.50
N LEU A 166 -20.13 -4.18 2.28
CA LEU A 166 -20.72 -5.40 2.82
C LEU A 166 -20.62 -5.47 4.35
N ALA A 167 -19.57 -4.92 4.94
CA ALA A 167 -19.33 -4.90 6.39
C ALA A 167 -20.46 -4.21 7.17
N ALA A 168 -21.13 -3.22 6.57
CA ALA A 168 -22.25 -2.51 7.20
C ALA A 168 -23.48 -3.39 7.49
N TYR A 169 -23.58 -4.53 6.80
CA TYR A 169 -24.72 -5.46 6.92
C TYR A 169 -24.43 -6.67 7.81
N GLY A 170 -23.24 -6.76 8.41
CA GLY A 170 -22.80 -7.89 9.24
C GLY A 170 -22.64 -7.55 10.71
N LYS A 171 -22.28 -8.60 11.46
CA LYS A 171 -21.85 -8.51 12.86
C LYS A 171 -20.39 -9.01 12.96
N PRO A 172 -19.56 -8.50 13.90
CA PRO A 172 -18.16 -8.88 14.00
C PRO A 172 -17.95 -10.26 14.65
N LYS A 173 -18.68 -11.28 14.14
CA LYS A 173 -18.74 -12.64 14.70
C LYS A 173 -17.37 -13.35 14.70
N TYR A 174 -16.51 -13.02 13.73
CA TYR A 174 -15.21 -13.67 13.54
C TYR A 174 -14.03 -12.80 13.99
N TYR A 175 -14.28 -11.69 14.68
CA TYR A 175 -13.24 -10.74 15.11
C TYR A 175 -12.11 -11.42 15.88
N GLU A 176 -12.44 -12.16 16.96
CA GLU A 176 -11.44 -12.84 17.80
C GLU A 176 -10.71 -13.95 17.02
N LYS A 177 -11.43 -14.72 16.19
CA LYS A 177 -10.87 -15.79 15.37
C LYS A 177 -9.84 -15.23 14.38
N ILE A 178 -10.15 -14.13 13.69
CA ILE A 178 -9.24 -13.45 12.75
C ILE A 178 -8.06 -12.83 13.51
N LYS A 179 -8.32 -12.06 14.57
CA LYS A 179 -7.27 -11.38 15.35
C LYS A 179 -6.25 -12.38 15.90
N LYS A 180 -6.70 -13.45 16.54
CA LYS A 180 -5.84 -14.48 17.15
C LYS A 180 -4.98 -15.23 16.13
N ASN A 181 -5.50 -15.49 14.92
CA ASN A 181 -4.80 -16.31 13.92
C ASN A 181 -3.96 -15.50 12.95
N LEU A 182 -4.47 -14.35 12.48
CA LEU A 182 -3.83 -13.56 11.42
C LEU A 182 -2.89 -12.47 11.94
N PHE A 183 -2.92 -12.18 13.22
CA PHE A 183 -2.04 -11.18 13.85
C PHE A 183 -1.18 -11.80 14.97
N ILE A 184 -0.05 -11.15 15.26
CA ILE A 184 0.88 -11.52 16.34
C ILE A 184 0.93 -10.38 17.36
N ASP A 185 0.35 -10.58 18.53
CA ASP A 185 0.17 -9.54 19.56
C ASP A 185 1.45 -9.15 20.34
N LYS A 186 2.58 -9.84 20.14
CA LYS A 186 3.79 -9.66 20.98
C LYS A 186 4.87 -8.83 20.30
N SER A 187 4.54 -7.75 19.60
CA SER A 187 5.56 -6.94 18.95
C SER A 187 5.56 -5.50 19.49
N ASN A 188 6.75 -4.90 19.58
CA ASN A 188 6.88 -3.44 19.75
C ASN A 188 6.48 -2.66 18.49
N ASP A 189 6.04 -3.36 17.44
CA ASP A 189 5.52 -2.80 16.20
C ASP A 189 4.08 -2.31 16.40
N LEU A 190 3.58 -1.48 15.49
CA LEU A 190 2.19 -1.03 15.52
C LEU A 190 1.23 -2.20 15.36
N PHE A 191 1.58 -3.13 14.48
CA PHE A 191 0.92 -4.41 14.24
C PHE A 191 1.88 -5.36 13.54
N LYS A 192 1.58 -6.65 13.59
CA LYS A 192 2.35 -7.69 12.90
C LYS A 192 1.43 -8.80 12.39
N LEU A 193 1.50 -9.08 11.09
CA LEU A 193 0.74 -10.17 10.48
C LEU A 193 1.39 -11.53 10.73
N ASN A 194 0.59 -12.56 10.93
CA ASN A 194 1.03 -13.94 10.85
C ASN A 194 1.16 -14.36 9.37
N LEU A 195 2.38 -14.33 8.87
CA LEU A 195 2.69 -14.54 7.46
C LEU A 195 2.39 -15.95 6.95
N GLU A 196 2.06 -16.90 7.81
CA GLU A 196 1.62 -18.23 7.41
C GLU A 196 0.27 -18.23 6.68
N TYR A 197 -0.50 -17.17 6.82
CA TYR A 197 -1.78 -16.99 6.13
C TYR A 197 -1.67 -16.18 4.83
N PHE A 198 -0.45 -15.73 4.45
CA PHE A 198 -0.25 -14.81 3.33
C PHE A 198 0.82 -15.29 2.34
N ASN A 199 0.68 -14.91 1.07
CA ASN A 199 1.60 -15.26 -0.02
C ASN A 199 2.47 -14.09 -0.49
N HIS A 200 2.05 -12.85 -0.26
CA HIS A 200 2.63 -11.65 -0.89
C HIS A 200 4.12 -11.43 -0.61
N GLN A 201 4.68 -12.03 0.45
CA GLN A 201 6.10 -11.99 0.77
C GLN A 201 6.90 -13.13 0.15
N LYS A 202 6.24 -14.14 -0.43
CA LYS A 202 6.91 -15.34 -0.96
C LYS A 202 7.65 -15.03 -2.26
N PRO A 203 8.77 -15.73 -2.53
CA PRO A 203 9.44 -15.65 -3.82
C PRO A 203 8.50 -16.05 -4.95
N GLY A 204 8.47 -15.24 -6.01
CA GLY A 204 7.64 -15.51 -7.18
C GLY A 204 6.26 -14.92 -7.15
N TYR A 205 5.80 -14.33 -6.05
CA TYR A 205 4.57 -13.56 -6.00
C TYR A 205 4.60 -12.43 -7.03
N LYS A 206 3.57 -12.35 -7.86
CA LYS A 206 3.51 -11.39 -8.96
C LYS A 206 2.50 -10.29 -8.63
N TYR A 207 2.96 -9.05 -8.65
CA TYR A 207 2.12 -7.91 -8.93
C TYR A 207 2.20 -7.69 -10.45
N ILE A 208 1.21 -8.18 -11.20
CA ILE A 208 1.20 -8.06 -12.65
C ILE A 208 0.81 -6.62 -12.97
N THR A 209 1.71 -5.91 -13.65
CA THR A 209 1.47 -4.58 -14.20
C THR A 209 1.33 -4.73 -15.72
N GLY A 210 0.13 -4.85 -16.17
CA GLY A 210 -0.26 -4.78 -17.58
C GLY A 210 -1.27 -3.66 -17.77
N ASP A 211 -2.11 -3.74 -18.78
CA ASP A 211 -3.24 -2.82 -18.97
C ASP A 211 -4.32 -2.99 -17.87
N SER A 212 -4.28 -4.10 -17.14
CA SER A 212 -5.01 -4.35 -15.89
C SER A 212 -4.03 -4.76 -14.79
N LEU A 213 -4.22 -4.24 -13.56
CA LEU A 213 -3.48 -4.67 -12.38
C LEU A 213 -4.06 -6.01 -11.90
N GLU A 214 -3.48 -7.12 -12.35
CA GLU A 214 -3.74 -8.42 -11.79
C GLU A 214 -2.75 -8.70 -10.65
N ILE A 215 -3.26 -9.02 -9.49
CA ILE A 215 -2.48 -9.38 -8.31
C ILE A 215 -2.72 -10.86 -8.01
N ASP A 216 -1.65 -11.63 -7.84
CA ASP A 216 -1.74 -13.01 -7.37
C ASP A 216 -2.54 -13.11 -6.07
N GLN A 217 -3.08 -14.28 -5.78
CA GLN A 217 -3.81 -14.52 -4.53
C GLN A 217 -2.93 -14.23 -3.31
N ILE A 218 -3.34 -13.25 -2.50
CA ILE A 218 -2.63 -12.77 -1.32
C ILE A 218 -2.70 -13.78 -0.16
N TYR A 219 -3.86 -14.40 0.05
CA TYR A 219 -4.07 -15.35 1.14
C TYR A 219 -3.65 -16.77 0.77
N GLN A 220 -3.31 -17.58 1.77
CA GLN A 220 -2.98 -18.99 1.63
C GLN A 220 -4.18 -19.90 1.88
N LYS A 221 -4.08 -21.17 1.41
CA LYS A 221 -5.07 -22.22 1.68
C LYS A 221 -5.41 -22.35 3.17
N LYS A 222 -4.44 -22.12 4.05
CA LYS A 222 -4.63 -22.12 5.52
C LYS A 222 -5.79 -21.22 5.98
N LEU A 223 -6.09 -20.13 5.24
CA LEU A 223 -7.25 -19.29 5.54
C LEU A 223 -8.58 -20.00 5.20
N ASN A 224 -8.63 -20.75 4.08
CA ASN A 224 -9.80 -21.56 3.74
C ASN A 224 -10.01 -22.67 4.80
N ASP A 225 -8.92 -23.31 5.22
CA ASP A 225 -8.99 -24.36 6.25
C ASP A 225 -9.49 -23.79 7.59
N LEU A 226 -9.10 -22.57 7.95
CA LEU A 226 -9.55 -21.88 9.16
C LEU A 226 -11.06 -21.61 9.17
N PHE A 227 -11.68 -21.37 8.00
CA PHE A 227 -13.10 -21.05 7.86
C PHE A 227 -13.86 -22.13 7.08
N PHE A 228 -13.36 -23.38 7.08
CA PHE A 228 -13.90 -24.47 6.27
C PHE A 228 -15.39 -24.74 6.55
N ASP A 229 -15.77 -24.82 7.81
CA ASP A 229 -17.16 -25.14 8.20
C ASP A 229 -18.11 -24.00 7.82
N GLU A 230 -17.66 -22.75 7.98
CA GLU A 230 -18.47 -21.58 7.67
C GLU A 230 -18.67 -21.39 6.17
N ILE A 231 -17.65 -21.72 5.35
CA ILE A 231 -17.70 -21.60 3.89
C ILE A 231 -18.59 -22.68 3.27
N ASN A 232 -18.53 -23.90 3.80
CA ASN A 232 -19.26 -25.05 3.24
C ASN A 232 -20.71 -25.18 3.73
N ASN A 233 -21.14 -24.31 4.63
CA ASN A 233 -22.53 -24.24 5.06
C ASN A 233 -23.33 -23.38 4.06
N GLU A 234 -23.82 -23.99 2.97
CA GLU A 234 -24.55 -23.32 1.88
C GLU A 234 -25.73 -22.45 2.37
N ASN A 235 -26.42 -22.87 3.44
CA ASN A 235 -27.56 -22.14 3.97
C ASN A 235 -27.20 -20.78 4.62
N ASN A 236 -25.93 -20.53 4.92
CA ASN A 236 -25.46 -19.35 5.64
C ASN A 236 -24.30 -18.60 4.97
N TYR A 237 -23.94 -18.92 3.72
CA TYR A 237 -22.76 -18.34 3.09
C TYR A 237 -22.84 -16.81 2.91
N GLU A 238 -24.01 -16.28 2.55
CA GLU A 238 -24.20 -14.83 2.42
C GLU A 238 -24.12 -14.12 3.80
N GLU A 239 -24.63 -14.74 4.86
CA GLU A 239 -24.48 -14.24 6.21
C GLU A 239 -23.02 -14.32 6.67
N PHE A 240 -22.33 -15.42 6.36
CA PHE A 240 -20.90 -15.55 6.59
C PHE A 240 -20.12 -14.40 5.97
N LYS A 241 -20.33 -14.07 4.68
CA LYS A 241 -19.63 -12.99 3.99
C LYS A 241 -19.83 -11.65 4.69
N LYS A 242 -21.06 -11.29 5.10
CA LYS A 242 -21.38 -10.06 5.81
C LYS A 242 -20.66 -10.00 7.16
N ASN A 243 -20.75 -11.06 7.95
CA ASN A 243 -20.15 -11.15 9.29
C ASN A 243 -18.61 -11.18 9.22
N PHE A 244 -18.04 -11.83 8.20
CA PHE A 244 -16.60 -11.83 7.95
C PHE A 244 -16.12 -10.43 7.57
N ALA A 245 -16.79 -9.76 6.61
CA ALA A 245 -16.47 -8.39 6.21
C ALA A 245 -16.53 -7.42 7.40
N CYS A 246 -17.59 -7.50 8.22
CA CYS A 246 -17.72 -6.70 9.44
C CYS A 246 -16.58 -6.97 10.44
N SER A 247 -16.18 -8.23 10.59
CA SER A 247 -15.07 -8.61 11.48
C SER A 247 -13.73 -8.06 10.99
N VAL A 248 -13.46 -8.15 9.69
CA VAL A 248 -12.26 -7.58 9.06
C VAL A 248 -12.22 -6.06 9.20
N GLN A 249 -13.36 -5.38 8.96
CA GLN A 249 -13.48 -3.94 9.11
C GLN A 249 -13.17 -3.51 10.55
N LYS A 250 -13.73 -4.19 11.55
CA LYS A 250 -13.47 -3.93 12.97
C LYS A 250 -12.00 -4.14 13.35
N ILE A 251 -11.32 -5.12 12.79
CA ILE A 251 -9.89 -5.33 13.01
C ILE A 251 -9.07 -4.20 12.39
N TYR A 252 -9.41 -3.78 11.16
CA TYR A 252 -8.74 -2.68 10.48
C TYR A 252 -8.86 -1.36 11.27
N GLU A 253 -10.04 -1.11 11.87
CA GLU A 253 -10.29 0.06 12.72
C GLU A 253 -9.58 -0.02 14.09
N PHE A 254 -9.29 -1.23 14.59
CA PHE A 254 -8.62 -1.44 15.86
C PHE A 254 -7.11 -1.15 15.77
N TYR A 255 -6.45 -1.52 14.67
CA TYR A 255 -5.01 -1.31 14.46
C TYR A 255 -4.70 0.03 13.80
#